data_888e3d09c852c9ae90aa86c6c0b9a8d0
#
_entry.id   888e3d09c852c9ae90aa86c6c0b9a8d0
#
_cell.length_a   1.000
_cell.length_b   1.000
_cell.length_c   1.000
_cell.angle_alpha   90.00
_cell.angle_beta   90.00
_cell.angle_gamma   90.00
#
_symmetry.space_group_name_H-M   'P 1'
#
loop_
_entity.id
_entity.type
_entity.pdbx_description
1 polymer ?
#
loop_
_entity_poly.entity_id
_entity_poly.type
_entity_poly.pdbx_seq_one_letter_code
_entity_poly.pdbx_strand_id
1 'polypeptide(L)'
;MSQDNASFTFLHRIEEVELNIEDGRWQSALALVLTLPDICGGVAFPEIVKRYRDGRAVLDRKQRPTRDVGNQYIRWFDTYAAPFFKVSAQDISPYICGERCWQLRCEYLHQNKGFANTEDNTSIRFHLGVNCGTSVCQLDRISSDNSLTDIRIDIEQFCRRMCRAVRAYYEAEHTEKDFNLYNTPVLDFIKASQDEQSNATIAIMCSDSAYGNGLRLVLQNLSKHILVFETPEAARKKLEKKKPMLWVVTEALTKQPDQPWRADKRTPVILLSNQPESEITIEKNTGKVIILPVPVLPETLRNAV
;
A
#
# COMPACT_ATOMS: atom_id res chain seq x y z
N MET A 1 -20.72 -6.97 16.68
CA MET A 1 -19.43 -7.16 16.03
C MET A 1 -19.27 -6.01 15.05
N SER A 2 -18.53 -4.98 15.42
CA SER A 2 -18.23 -3.84 14.56
C SER A 2 -17.42 -4.39 13.39
N GLN A 3 -17.89 -4.14 12.17
CA GLN A 3 -17.06 -4.30 10.99
C GLN A 3 -15.86 -3.37 11.19
N ASP A 4 -14.71 -3.96 11.47
CA ASP A 4 -13.45 -3.24 11.38
C ASP A 4 -13.32 -2.81 9.93
N ASN A 5 -13.71 -1.57 9.69
CA ASN A 5 -13.35 -0.88 8.48
C ASN A 5 -11.84 -1.02 8.37
N ALA A 6 -11.36 -1.54 7.24
CA ALA A 6 -9.95 -1.55 6.90
C ALA A 6 -9.46 -0.09 6.73
N SER A 7 -9.49 0.64 7.82
CA SER A 7 -8.81 1.90 7.91
C SER A 7 -7.34 1.55 8.06
N PHE A 8 -6.51 2.01 7.16
CA PHE A 8 -5.07 1.98 7.32
C PHE A 8 -4.72 2.83 8.53
N THR A 9 -4.93 2.26 9.68
CA THR A 9 -4.60 2.89 10.93
C THR A 9 -3.09 3.02 11.02
N PHE A 10 -2.65 3.87 11.90
CA PHE A 10 -1.22 3.98 12.22
C PHE A 10 -0.62 2.60 12.58
N LEU A 11 -1.37 1.74 13.28
CA LEU A 11 -0.94 0.39 13.64
C LEU A 11 -0.76 -0.53 12.42
N HIS A 12 -1.61 -0.46 11.41
CA HIS A 12 -1.45 -1.23 10.17
C HIS A 12 -0.14 -0.92 9.45
N ARG A 13 0.37 0.32 9.53
CA ARG A 13 1.70 0.64 8.96
C ARG A 13 2.82 -0.11 9.66
N ILE A 14 2.70 -0.31 10.96
CA ILE A 14 3.67 -1.09 11.73
C ILE A 14 3.56 -2.58 11.34
N GLU A 15 2.35 -3.09 11.23
CA GLU A 15 2.08 -4.46 10.78
C GLU A 15 2.63 -4.72 9.37
N GLU A 16 2.48 -3.78 8.45
CA GLU A 16 3.05 -3.87 7.09
C GLU A 16 4.59 -3.95 7.13
N VAL A 17 5.26 -3.24 8.03
CA VAL A 17 6.72 -3.38 8.20
C VAL A 17 7.04 -4.79 8.67
N GLU A 18 6.33 -5.31 9.67
CA GLU A 18 6.55 -6.64 10.25
C GLU A 18 6.31 -7.75 9.22
N LEU A 19 5.23 -7.67 8.45
CA LEU A 19 4.93 -8.60 7.34
C LEU A 19 6.01 -8.56 6.24
N ASN A 20 6.50 -7.38 5.89
CA ASN A 20 7.60 -7.27 4.90
C ASN A 20 8.90 -7.89 5.43
N ILE A 21 9.16 -7.84 6.75
CA ILE A 21 10.29 -8.53 7.37
C ILE A 21 10.10 -10.06 7.27
N GLU A 22 8.93 -10.56 7.62
CA GLU A 22 8.59 -11.99 7.57
C GLU A 22 8.71 -12.56 6.15
N ASP A 23 8.29 -11.78 5.16
CA ASP A 23 8.40 -12.14 3.74
C ASP A 23 9.82 -11.97 3.15
N GLY A 24 10.79 -11.46 3.92
CA GLY A 24 12.15 -11.18 3.44
C GLY A 24 12.23 -9.98 2.49
N ARG A 25 11.24 -9.08 2.50
CA ARG A 25 11.19 -7.88 1.65
C ARG A 25 11.91 -6.70 2.33
N TRP A 26 13.20 -6.86 2.54
CA TRP A 26 14.01 -5.97 3.37
C TRP A 26 13.98 -4.50 2.93
N GLN A 27 14.01 -4.25 1.63
CA GLN A 27 13.97 -2.88 1.10
C GLN A 27 12.64 -2.19 1.39
N SER A 28 11.52 -2.92 1.22
CA SER A 28 10.18 -2.39 1.52
C SER A 28 10.00 -2.14 3.01
N ALA A 29 10.45 -3.08 3.86
CA ALA A 29 10.41 -2.93 5.30
C ALA A 29 11.19 -1.67 5.75
N LEU A 30 12.42 -1.49 5.24
CA LEU A 30 13.25 -0.32 5.56
C LEU A 30 12.60 0.98 5.08
N ALA A 31 12.09 1.01 3.84
CA ALA A 31 11.41 2.19 3.31
C ALA A 31 10.23 2.61 4.18
N LEU A 32 9.38 1.66 4.57
CA LEU A 32 8.21 1.93 5.39
C LEU A 32 8.59 2.37 6.80
N VAL A 33 9.51 1.65 7.46
CA VAL A 33 9.89 1.94 8.84
C VAL A 33 10.52 3.33 9.00
N LEU A 34 11.28 3.78 8.00
CA LEU A 34 11.89 5.11 8.01
C LEU A 34 10.87 6.26 7.89
N THR A 35 9.62 5.96 7.53
CA THR A 35 8.54 6.97 7.53
C THR A 35 7.84 7.11 8.88
N LEU A 36 7.93 6.12 9.76
CA LEU A 36 7.22 6.12 11.04
C LEU A 36 7.61 7.27 11.97
N PRO A 37 8.92 7.60 12.15
CA PRO A 37 9.31 8.76 12.96
C PRO A 37 8.82 10.10 12.40
N ASP A 38 8.60 10.21 11.09
CA ASP A 38 8.02 11.41 10.46
C ASP A 38 6.58 11.65 10.95
N ILE A 39 5.78 10.57 11.02
CA ILE A 39 4.42 10.61 11.53
C ILE A 39 4.44 10.92 13.03
N CYS A 40 5.18 10.14 13.80
CA CYS A 40 5.27 10.29 15.25
C CYS A 40 5.80 11.66 15.67
N GLY A 41 6.81 12.18 14.97
CA GLY A 41 7.38 13.50 15.22
C GLY A 41 6.35 14.62 15.01
N GLY A 42 5.52 14.50 13.98
CA GLY A 42 4.44 15.45 13.74
C GLY A 42 3.36 15.43 14.81
N VAL A 43 3.06 14.24 15.35
CA VAL A 43 2.11 14.07 16.46
C VAL A 43 2.71 14.54 17.78
N ALA A 44 3.99 14.23 18.04
CA ALA A 44 4.65 14.55 19.29
C ALA A 44 4.94 16.06 19.44
N PHE A 45 5.38 16.69 18.37
CA PHE A 45 5.96 18.04 18.38
C PHE A 45 5.36 18.94 17.30
N PRO A 46 4.01 19.16 17.31
CA PRO A 46 3.35 19.98 16.30
C PRO A 46 3.82 21.45 16.31
N GLU A 47 4.37 21.93 17.43
CA GLU A 47 4.91 23.27 17.60
C GLU A 47 6.24 23.49 16.87
N ILE A 48 6.95 22.43 16.47
CA ILE A 48 8.19 22.55 15.70
C ILE A 48 7.87 22.81 14.24
N VAL A 49 7.99 24.09 13.86
CA VAL A 49 7.67 24.59 12.53
C VAL A 49 8.87 25.30 11.91
N LYS A 50 8.94 25.28 10.58
CA LYS A 50 9.96 26.01 9.84
C LYS A 50 9.88 27.49 10.13
N ARG A 51 11.02 28.13 10.33
CA ARG A 51 11.14 29.57 10.60
C ARG A 51 12.11 30.23 9.62
N TYR A 52 11.80 31.46 9.28
CA TYR A 52 12.77 32.35 8.62
C TYR A 52 13.87 32.78 9.60
N ARG A 53 14.94 33.37 9.08
CA ARG A 53 16.06 33.90 9.93
C ARG A 53 15.62 34.95 10.95
N ASP A 54 14.52 35.66 10.67
CA ASP A 54 13.91 36.65 11.57
C ASP A 54 12.97 36.04 12.62
N GLY A 55 12.88 34.70 12.70
CA GLY A 55 12.07 33.95 13.66
C GLY A 55 10.60 33.75 13.28
N ARG A 56 10.10 34.42 12.24
CA ARG A 56 8.73 34.22 11.78
C ARG A 56 8.51 32.82 11.21
N ALA A 57 7.33 32.22 11.48
CA ALA A 57 6.99 30.94 10.92
C ALA A 57 6.81 31.01 9.38
N VAL A 58 7.31 30.02 8.68
CA VAL A 58 7.02 29.82 7.25
C VAL A 58 5.61 29.30 7.11
N LEU A 59 4.77 29.96 6.33
CA LEU A 59 3.38 29.59 6.14
C LEU A 59 3.18 28.84 4.81
N ASP A 60 2.26 27.89 4.81
CA ASP A 60 1.80 27.20 3.59
C ASP A 60 0.83 28.07 2.78
N ARG A 61 0.35 27.55 1.63
CA ARG A 61 -0.65 28.26 0.79
C ARG A 61 -1.98 28.55 1.51
N LYS A 62 -2.27 27.83 2.60
CA LYS A 62 -3.46 28.00 3.42
C LYS A 62 -3.20 28.84 4.68
N GLN A 63 -2.09 29.57 4.73
CA GLN A 63 -1.68 30.41 5.85
C GLN A 63 -1.45 29.63 7.17
N ARG A 64 -1.11 28.36 7.10
CA ARG A 64 -0.79 27.52 8.26
C ARG A 64 0.73 27.38 8.40
N PRO A 65 1.27 27.33 9.62
CA PRO A 65 2.69 27.08 9.83
C PRO A 65 3.13 25.77 9.16
N THR A 66 4.23 25.85 8.41
CA THR A 66 4.81 24.66 7.74
C THR A 66 5.61 23.87 8.75
N ARG A 67 5.33 22.56 8.84
CA ARG A 67 6.09 21.64 9.71
C ARG A 67 7.57 21.64 9.37
N ASP A 68 8.40 21.60 10.40
CA ASP A 68 9.83 21.29 10.28
C ASP A 68 10.04 19.80 10.49
N VAL A 69 9.77 19.04 9.41
CA VAL A 69 9.74 17.58 9.45
C VAL A 69 11.05 16.97 9.93
N GLY A 70 12.20 17.53 9.50
CA GLY A 70 13.52 17.04 9.91
C GLY A 70 13.73 17.17 11.42
N ASN A 71 13.48 18.36 11.97
CA ASN A 71 13.65 18.60 13.41
C ASN A 71 12.61 17.84 14.25
N GLN A 72 11.37 17.69 13.77
CA GLN A 72 10.37 16.84 14.44
C GLN A 72 10.79 15.36 14.47
N TYR A 73 11.30 14.85 13.35
CA TYR A 73 11.81 13.48 13.22
C TYR A 73 12.96 13.20 14.18
N ILE A 74 13.98 14.05 14.13
CA ILE A 74 15.19 13.94 14.96
C ILE A 74 14.79 13.96 16.44
N ARG A 75 14.00 14.94 16.85
CA ARG A 75 13.60 15.09 18.25
C ARG A 75 12.78 13.90 18.73
N TRP A 76 11.85 13.39 17.89
CA TRP A 76 11.07 12.22 18.26
C TRP A 76 11.97 10.98 18.43
N PHE A 77 12.87 10.76 17.49
CA PHE A 77 13.77 9.62 17.56
C PHE A 77 14.62 9.66 18.83
N ASP A 78 15.24 10.78 19.12
CA ASP A 78 16.11 10.93 20.29
C ASP A 78 15.35 10.81 21.61
N THR A 79 14.09 11.24 21.63
CA THR A 79 13.25 11.19 22.84
C THR A 79 12.67 9.82 23.08
N TYR A 80 12.10 9.18 22.05
CA TYR A 80 11.29 7.97 22.21
C TYR A 80 11.93 6.70 21.64
N ALA A 81 12.67 6.79 20.54
CA ALA A 81 13.21 5.62 19.86
C ALA A 81 14.63 5.26 20.32
N ALA A 82 15.48 6.25 20.60
CA ALA A 82 16.88 6.04 20.96
C ALA A 82 17.11 5.00 22.06
N PRO A 83 16.28 4.91 23.13
CA PRO A 83 16.45 3.87 24.16
C PRO A 83 16.38 2.43 23.64
N PHE A 84 15.63 2.19 22.57
CA PHE A 84 15.48 0.87 21.94
C PHE A 84 16.69 0.47 21.10
N PHE A 85 17.58 1.43 20.78
CA PHE A 85 18.76 1.22 19.94
C PHE A 85 20.05 1.09 20.76
N LYS A 86 19.96 1.14 22.08
CA LYS A 86 21.09 0.84 22.96
C LYS A 86 21.48 -0.63 22.85
N VAL A 87 22.77 -0.91 22.86
CA VAL A 87 23.29 -2.29 22.85
C VAL A 87 23.17 -2.91 24.24
N SER A 88 23.40 -2.11 25.28
CA SER A 88 23.27 -2.52 26.67
C SER A 88 22.58 -1.44 27.51
N ALA A 89 22.11 -1.80 28.70
CA ALA A 89 21.53 -0.85 29.65
C ALA A 89 22.54 0.20 30.15
N GLN A 90 23.82 -0.11 30.07
CA GLN A 90 24.92 0.76 30.49
C GLN A 90 25.31 1.75 29.40
N ASP A 91 24.89 1.58 28.16
CA ASP A 91 25.22 2.49 27.07
C ASP A 91 24.60 3.86 27.32
N ILE A 92 25.46 4.89 27.31
CA ILE A 92 25.04 6.28 27.53
C ILE A 92 24.26 6.81 26.32
N SER A 93 24.72 6.44 25.13
CA SER A 93 24.06 6.82 23.88
C SER A 93 23.95 5.65 22.91
N PRO A 94 22.90 5.60 22.06
CA PRO A 94 22.82 4.62 21.00
C PRO A 94 23.83 4.92 19.89
N TYR A 95 24.23 3.90 19.13
CA TYR A 95 25.10 4.07 17.96
C TYR A 95 24.44 4.92 16.85
N ILE A 96 23.12 4.90 16.77
CA ILE A 96 22.35 5.74 15.86
C ILE A 96 21.55 6.76 16.67
N CYS A 97 21.67 8.03 16.33
CA CYS A 97 20.86 9.12 16.87
C CYS A 97 19.83 9.59 15.84
N GLY A 98 18.94 10.48 16.23
CA GLY A 98 17.88 11.01 15.37
C GLY A 98 18.42 11.66 14.10
N GLU A 99 19.51 12.41 14.19
CA GLU A 99 20.15 13.03 13.04
C GLU A 99 20.65 12.00 12.02
N ARG A 100 21.36 10.97 12.48
CA ARG A 100 21.84 9.88 11.61
C ARG A 100 20.70 9.08 11.00
N CYS A 101 19.63 8.85 11.76
CA CYS A 101 18.44 8.19 11.26
C CYS A 101 17.72 9.05 10.19
N TRP A 102 17.65 10.36 10.41
CA TRP A 102 17.13 11.31 9.43
C TRP A 102 17.95 11.35 8.15
N GLN A 103 19.29 11.35 8.27
CA GLN A 103 20.19 11.28 7.13
C GLN A 103 19.99 9.97 6.35
N LEU A 104 19.92 8.82 7.04
CA LEU A 104 19.61 7.53 6.41
C LEU A 104 18.29 7.60 5.64
N ARG A 105 17.24 8.16 6.26
CA ARG A 105 15.93 8.33 5.61
C ARG A 105 16.03 9.19 4.34
N CYS A 106 16.73 10.29 4.38
CA CYS A 106 16.89 11.18 3.23
C CYS A 106 17.67 10.52 2.10
N GLU A 107 18.78 9.85 2.41
CA GLU A 107 19.58 9.14 1.40
C GLU A 107 18.83 7.97 0.79
N TYR A 108 18.18 7.16 1.63
CA TYR A 108 17.50 5.95 1.18
C TYR A 108 16.25 6.25 0.35
N LEU A 109 15.40 7.19 0.79
CA LEU A 109 14.13 7.47 0.14
C LEU A 109 14.21 8.46 -1.04
N HIS A 110 15.19 9.36 -1.06
CA HIS A 110 15.23 10.43 -2.05
C HIS A 110 16.41 10.37 -3.02
N GLN A 111 17.57 9.91 -2.58
CA GLN A 111 18.77 10.02 -3.41
C GLN A 111 19.31 8.67 -3.86
N ASN A 112 18.94 7.59 -3.18
CA ASN A 112 19.50 6.25 -3.40
C ASN A 112 21.04 6.25 -3.42
N LYS A 113 21.66 7.14 -2.62
CA LYS A 113 23.10 7.28 -2.45
C LYS A 113 23.49 6.71 -1.09
N GLY A 114 24.61 6.02 -1.05
CA GLY A 114 25.13 5.45 0.19
C GLY A 114 25.92 6.45 1.06
N PHE A 115 25.85 7.76 0.79
CA PHE A 115 26.61 8.77 1.48
C PHE A 115 25.75 9.95 1.88
N ALA A 116 25.86 10.36 3.13
CA ALA A 116 25.35 11.62 3.64
C ALA A 116 26.52 12.55 3.99
N ASN A 117 26.46 13.80 3.56
CA ASN A 117 27.40 14.83 3.98
C ASN A 117 26.80 15.58 5.17
N THR A 118 27.58 15.72 6.24
CA THR A 118 27.21 16.53 7.40
C THR A 118 27.69 17.97 7.21
N GLU A 119 27.11 18.91 7.96
CA GLU A 119 27.53 20.33 7.94
C GLU A 119 29.02 20.53 8.30
N ASP A 120 29.59 19.59 9.03
CA ASP A 120 31.02 19.61 9.48
C ASP A 120 32.00 18.98 8.46
N ASN A 121 31.64 18.84 7.19
CA ASN A 121 32.43 18.16 6.16
C ASN A 121 32.77 16.68 6.48
N THR A 122 32.11 16.06 7.43
CA THR A 122 32.21 14.62 7.65
C THR A 122 31.19 13.89 6.75
N SER A 123 31.63 12.81 6.13
CA SER A 123 30.74 11.96 5.33
C SER A 123 30.36 10.73 6.14
N ILE A 124 29.07 10.37 6.11
CA ILE A 124 28.58 9.13 6.71
C ILE A 124 28.22 8.18 5.57
N ARG A 125 28.74 6.97 5.65
CA ARG A 125 28.39 5.89 4.75
C ARG A 125 27.59 4.84 5.50
N PHE A 126 26.42 4.50 4.97
CA PHE A 126 25.58 3.46 5.51
C PHE A 126 25.81 2.14 4.77
N HIS A 127 26.10 1.08 5.52
CA HIS A 127 26.19 -0.30 5.03
C HIS A 127 24.97 -1.06 5.51
N LEU A 128 24.06 -1.35 4.58
CA LEU A 128 22.82 -2.04 4.86
C LEU A 128 22.98 -3.54 4.59
N GLY A 129 22.56 -4.37 5.52
CA GLY A 129 22.64 -5.81 5.38
C GLY A 129 21.59 -6.52 6.23
N VAL A 130 21.54 -7.84 6.13
CA VAL A 130 20.65 -8.71 6.88
C VAL A 130 21.52 -9.79 7.54
N ASN A 131 21.21 -10.15 8.78
CA ASN A 131 22.00 -11.10 9.57
C ASN A 131 23.48 -10.67 9.75
N CYS A 132 23.71 -9.36 9.91
CA CYS A 132 25.03 -8.79 10.07
C CYS A 132 25.63 -8.97 11.47
N GLY A 133 24.96 -9.67 12.36
CA GLY A 133 25.32 -9.90 13.74
C GLY A 133 24.26 -9.39 14.74
N THR A 134 24.63 -9.32 16.01
CA THR A 134 23.70 -8.94 17.10
C THR A 134 23.45 -7.43 17.22
N SER A 135 24.25 -6.59 16.56
CA SER A 135 24.16 -5.15 16.62
C SER A 135 23.22 -4.59 15.55
N VAL A 136 22.33 -3.70 15.96
CA VAL A 136 21.40 -2.99 15.05
C VAL A 136 22.14 -1.99 14.19
N CYS A 137 23.08 -1.28 14.81
CA CYS A 137 23.88 -0.26 14.19
C CYS A 137 25.24 -0.28 14.89
N GLN A 138 26.28 -0.41 14.13
CA GLN A 138 27.64 -0.46 14.63
C GLN A 138 28.48 0.56 13.87
N LEU A 139 29.29 1.33 14.60
CA LEU A 139 30.34 2.14 14.01
C LEU A 139 31.45 1.19 13.56
N ASP A 140 31.56 0.99 12.24
CA ASP A 140 32.51 0.02 11.69
C ASP A 140 33.90 0.62 11.56
N ARG A 141 33.96 1.88 11.15
CA ARG A 141 35.26 2.52 10.85
C ARG A 141 35.15 4.04 10.93
N ILE A 142 36.12 4.64 11.54
CA ILE A 142 36.40 6.08 11.45
C ILE A 142 37.69 6.20 10.65
N SER A 143 37.69 6.97 9.56
CA SER A 143 38.94 7.26 8.84
C SER A 143 39.92 7.99 9.73
N SER A 144 41.22 7.84 9.44
CA SER A 144 42.29 8.44 10.25
C SER A 144 42.21 9.98 10.34
N ASP A 145 41.53 10.60 9.39
CA ASP A 145 41.28 12.05 9.32
C ASP A 145 39.91 12.47 9.84
N ASN A 146 39.12 11.54 10.40
CA ASN A 146 37.74 11.73 10.84
C ASN A 146 36.76 12.26 9.75
N SER A 147 37.14 12.18 8.47
CA SER A 147 36.34 12.70 7.36
C SER A 147 35.24 11.72 6.93
N LEU A 148 35.36 10.44 7.29
CA LEU A 148 34.42 9.38 6.92
C LEU A 148 34.07 8.50 8.12
N THR A 149 32.78 8.32 8.34
CA THR A 149 32.23 7.41 9.34
C THR A 149 31.44 6.33 8.66
N ASP A 150 31.81 5.07 8.82
CA ASP A 150 31.07 3.91 8.33
C ASP A 150 30.12 3.38 9.41
N ILE A 151 28.84 3.26 9.08
CA ILE A 151 27.81 2.74 9.97
C ILE A 151 27.18 1.51 9.34
N ARG A 152 27.28 0.37 10.01
CA ARG A 152 26.61 -0.86 9.60
C ARG A 152 25.25 -0.93 10.27
N ILE A 153 24.22 -1.27 9.48
CA ILE A 153 22.85 -1.45 9.94
C ILE A 153 22.35 -2.83 9.52
N ASP A 154 21.96 -3.64 10.49
CA ASP A 154 21.13 -4.82 10.24
C ASP A 154 19.69 -4.37 10.07
N ILE A 155 19.15 -4.56 8.86
CA ILE A 155 17.82 -4.04 8.47
C ILE A 155 16.74 -4.68 9.33
N GLU A 156 16.79 -5.99 9.55
CA GLU A 156 15.79 -6.69 10.35
C GLU A 156 15.77 -6.17 11.78
N GLN A 157 16.92 -6.12 12.42
CA GLN A 157 17.04 -5.64 13.80
C GLN A 157 16.63 -4.17 13.93
N PHE A 158 17.03 -3.34 12.97
CA PHE A 158 16.63 -1.94 12.93
C PHE A 158 15.12 -1.79 12.83
N CYS A 159 14.48 -2.47 11.88
CA CYS A 159 13.02 -2.40 11.68
C CYS A 159 12.28 -2.90 12.91
N ARG A 160 12.66 -4.05 13.48
CA ARG A 160 12.00 -4.62 14.68
C ARG A 160 12.12 -3.67 15.89
N ARG A 161 13.27 -3.04 16.11
CA ARG A 161 13.46 -2.08 17.22
C ARG A 161 12.66 -0.80 17.00
N MET A 162 12.62 -0.30 15.77
CA MET A 162 11.79 0.86 15.45
C MET A 162 10.31 0.57 15.66
N CYS A 163 9.81 -0.58 15.19
CA CYS A 163 8.42 -0.98 15.41
C CYS A 163 8.08 -1.04 16.91
N ARG A 164 8.97 -1.58 17.75
CA ARG A 164 8.78 -1.58 19.20
C ARG A 164 8.71 -0.16 19.79
N ALA A 165 9.61 0.72 19.38
CA ALA A 165 9.62 2.11 19.83
C ALA A 165 8.32 2.84 19.45
N VAL A 166 7.88 2.65 18.22
CA VAL A 166 6.67 3.28 17.68
C VAL A 166 5.41 2.74 18.37
N ARG A 167 5.33 1.43 18.61
CA ARG A 167 4.22 0.83 19.40
C ARG A 167 4.20 1.39 20.82
N ALA A 168 5.34 1.41 21.52
CA ALA A 168 5.42 1.95 22.87
C ALA A 168 4.99 3.42 22.93
N TYR A 169 5.39 4.23 21.94
CA TYR A 169 4.95 5.62 21.84
C TYR A 169 3.43 5.71 21.60
N TYR A 170 2.89 4.92 20.68
CA TYR A 170 1.45 4.89 20.41
C TYR A 170 0.65 4.51 21.67
N GLU A 171 1.03 3.44 22.34
CA GLU A 171 0.34 2.98 23.55
C GLU A 171 0.35 4.05 24.68
N ALA A 172 1.43 4.81 24.76
CA ALA A 172 1.53 5.88 25.78
C ALA A 172 0.68 7.12 25.45
N GLU A 173 0.48 7.43 24.17
CA GLU A 173 0.02 8.77 23.76
C GLU A 173 -1.33 8.76 23.00
N HIS A 174 -1.82 7.59 22.52
CA HIS A 174 -2.97 7.53 21.62
C HIS A 174 -4.29 8.02 22.22
N THR A 175 -4.40 8.08 23.54
CA THR A 175 -5.58 8.61 24.23
C THR A 175 -5.60 10.13 24.27
N GLU A 176 -4.42 10.77 24.21
CA GLU A 176 -4.28 12.22 24.33
C GLU A 176 -3.94 12.90 23.00
N LYS A 177 -3.37 12.15 22.06
CA LYS A 177 -2.91 12.67 20.77
C LYS A 177 -3.63 12.03 19.59
N ASP A 178 -3.92 12.86 18.60
CA ASP A 178 -4.59 12.41 17.37
C ASP A 178 -3.59 11.81 16.38
N PHE A 179 -3.63 10.51 16.23
CA PHE A 179 -2.89 9.77 15.23
C PHE A 179 -3.62 9.66 13.87
N ASN A 180 -4.83 10.21 13.76
CA ASN A 180 -5.64 10.15 12.54
C ASN A 180 -5.23 11.18 11.48
N LEU A 181 -4.35 12.13 11.81
CA LEU A 181 -3.87 13.17 10.89
C LEU A 181 -3.32 12.62 9.56
N TYR A 182 -2.91 11.37 9.53
CA TYR A 182 -2.30 10.69 8.39
C TYR A 182 -3.17 9.56 7.80
N ASN A 183 -4.34 9.36 8.36
CA ASN A 183 -5.33 8.37 7.87
C ASN A 183 -6.26 8.96 6.80
N THR A 184 -6.04 10.20 6.37
CA THR A 184 -6.82 10.82 5.31
C THR A 184 -6.24 10.50 3.95
N PRO A 185 -6.90 10.61 2.99
CA PRO A 185 -7.97 10.11 2.15
C PRO A 185 -7.54 9.27 0.96
N VAL A 186 -6.27 8.77 0.89
CA VAL A 186 -5.88 7.77 -0.13
C VAL A 186 -6.77 6.53 0.00
N LEU A 187 -7.45 6.40 1.11
CA LEU A 187 -8.27 5.27 1.52
C LEU A 187 -9.76 5.48 1.38
N ASP A 188 -10.22 6.70 1.30
CA ASP A 188 -11.58 7.00 0.86
C ASP A 188 -11.80 6.49 -0.56
N PHE A 189 -10.72 6.40 -1.34
CA PHE A 189 -10.77 5.82 -2.68
C PHE A 189 -11.02 4.29 -2.65
N ILE A 190 -10.36 3.55 -1.74
CA ILE A 190 -10.61 2.11 -1.57
C ILE A 190 -11.96 1.88 -0.88
N LYS A 191 -12.34 2.75 0.05
CA LYS A 191 -13.64 2.69 0.73
C LYS A 191 -14.77 3.05 -0.21
N ALA A 192 -14.62 4.07 -1.05
CA ALA A 192 -15.54 4.40 -2.13
C ALA A 192 -15.68 3.24 -3.12
N SER A 193 -14.58 2.56 -3.47
CA SER A 193 -14.64 1.37 -4.33
C SER A 193 -15.34 0.19 -3.66
N GLN A 194 -15.30 0.06 -2.33
CA GLN A 194 -16.00 -0.99 -1.60
C GLN A 194 -17.47 -0.63 -1.30
N ASP A 195 -17.77 0.64 -1.04
CA ASP A 195 -19.15 1.12 -0.87
C ASP A 195 -19.87 1.25 -2.20
N GLU A 196 -19.14 1.46 -3.31
CA GLU A 196 -19.61 1.38 -4.69
C GLU A 196 -19.53 -0.04 -5.28
N GLN A 197 -19.36 -1.09 -4.49
CA GLN A 197 -19.71 -2.43 -4.96
C GLN A 197 -21.14 -2.33 -5.46
N SER A 198 -21.23 -2.14 -6.76
CA SER A 198 -22.47 -1.89 -7.46
C SER A 198 -23.51 -2.94 -7.02
N ASN A 199 -24.66 -2.50 -6.57
CA ASN A 199 -25.81 -3.40 -6.43
C ASN A 199 -26.29 -3.95 -7.80
N ALA A 200 -25.56 -3.59 -8.85
CA ALA A 200 -25.80 -4.04 -10.19
C ALA A 200 -25.37 -5.51 -10.36
N THR A 201 -26.14 -6.25 -11.11
CA THR A 201 -25.91 -7.69 -11.32
C THR A 201 -24.89 -7.90 -12.44
N ILE A 202 -23.87 -8.72 -12.21
CA ILE A 202 -22.99 -9.28 -13.24
C ILE A 202 -23.50 -10.69 -13.57
N ALA A 203 -23.75 -10.97 -14.84
CA ALA A 203 -24.19 -12.28 -15.30
C ALA A 203 -23.03 -13.00 -16.02
N ILE A 204 -22.65 -14.16 -15.53
CA ILE A 204 -21.63 -15.02 -16.13
C ILE A 204 -22.34 -16.18 -16.84
N MET A 205 -22.10 -16.32 -18.13
CA MET A 205 -22.58 -17.41 -18.95
C MET A 205 -21.44 -18.39 -19.23
N CYS A 206 -21.43 -19.54 -18.58
CA CYS A 206 -20.37 -20.53 -18.68
C CYS A 206 -20.94 -21.95 -18.56
N SER A 207 -20.68 -22.79 -19.56
CA SER A 207 -21.13 -24.20 -19.56
C SER A 207 -20.35 -25.07 -18.58
N ASP A 208 -19.18 -24.65 -18.15
CA ASP A 208 -18.37 -25.28 -17.11
C ASP A 208 -18.62 -24.58 -15.77
N SER A 209 -19.29 -25.27 -14.86
CA SER A 209 -19.64 -24.74 -13.53
C SER A 209 -18.42 -24.37 -12.68
N ALA A 210 -17.35 -25.18 -12.76
CA ALA A 210 -16.13 -24.92 -11.99
C ALA A 210 -15.41 -23.64 -12.48
N TYR A 211 -15.28 -23.51 -13.80
CA TYR A 211 -14.70 -22.31 -14.41
C TYR A 211 -15.56 -21.08 -14.17
N GLY A 212 -16.89 -21.19 -14.32
CA GLY A 212 -17.83 -20.12 -14.01
C GLY A 212 -17.75 -19.63 -12.56
N ASN A 213 -17.60 -20.53 -11.59
CA ASN A 213 -17.39 -20.19 -10.19
C ASN A 213 -16.02 -19.54 -9.96
N GLY A 214 -14.97 -19.96 -10.68
CA GLY A 214 -13.65 -19.29 -10.67
C GLY A 214 -13.77 -17.83 -11.15
N LEU A 215 -14.47 -17.57 -12.25
CA LEU A 215 -14.74 -16.21 -12.74
C LEU A 215 -15.54 -15.38 -11.72
N ARG A 216 -16.52 -15.98 -11.04
CA ARG A 216 -17.25 -15.32 -9.97
C ARG A 216 -16.34 -14.85 -8.84
N LEU A 217 -15.38 -15.68 -8.40
CA LEU A 217 -14.40 -15.31 -7.37
C LEU A 217 -13.50 -14.15 -7.82
N VAL A 218 -13.09 -14.13 -9.08
CA VAL A 218 -12.29 -13.02 -9.64
C VAL A 218 -13.05 -11.70 -9.62
N LEU A 219 -14.36 -11.73 -9.89
CA LEU A 219 -15.21 -10.54 -10.02
C LEU A 219 -15.93 -10.14 -8.72
N GLN A 220 -15.80 -10.91 -7.64
CA GLN A 220 -16.54 -10.68 -6.39
C GLN A 220 -16.31 -9.31 -5.75
N ASN A 221 -15.18 -8.67 -6.04
CA ASN A 221 -14.87 -7.33 -5.55
C ASN A 221 -15.57 -6.20 -6.34
N LEU A 222 -16.13 -6.51 -7.52
CA LEU A 222 -16.76 -5.53 -8.40
C LEU A 222 -18.28 -5.45 -8.20
N SER A 223 -18.91 -6.55 -7.76
CA SER A 223 -20.35 -6.58 -7.48
C SER A 223 -20.69 -7.59 -6.39
N LYS A 224 -21.70 -7.25 -5.57
CA LYS A 224 -22.32 -8.16 -4.58
C LYS A 224 -23.24 -9.20 -5.24
N HIS A 225 -23.69 -8.96 -6.47
CA HIS A 225 -24.64 -9.79 -7.18
C HIS A 225 -24.04 -10.36 -8.45
N ILE A 226 -23.27 -11.44 -8.31
CA ILE A 226 -22.71 -12.18 -9.45
C ILE A 226 -23.45 -13.50 -9.59
N LEU A 227 -24.09 -13.69 -10.74
CA LEU A 227 -24.87 -14.88 -11.07
C LEU A 227 -24.15 -15.66 -12.15
N VAL A 228 -24.01 -16.97 -11.94
CA VAL A 228 -23.41 -17.90 -12.92
C VAL A 228 -24.53 -18.75 -13.49
N PHE A 229 -24.55 -18.88 -14.80
CA PHE A 229 -25.54 -19.65 -15.54
C PHE A 229 -24.86 -20.59 -16.53
N GLU A 230 -25.30 -21.83 -16.56
CA GLU A 230 -24.78 -22.84 -17.48
C GLU A 230 -25.58 -22.86 -18.80
N THR A 231 -26.84 -22.40 -18.78
CA THR A 231 -27.71 -22.36 -19.94
C THR A 231 -28.41 -21.01 -20.12
N PRO A 232 -28.72 -20.62 -21.38
CA PRO A 232 -29.44 -19.38 -21.67
C PRO A 232 -30.85 -19.33 -21.03
N GLU A 233 -31.55 -20.44 -20.93
CA GLU A 233 -32.88 -20.52 -20.33
C GLU A 233 -32.84 -20.20 -18.83
N ALA A 234 -31.85 -20.73 -18.11
CA ALA A 234 -31.66 -20.44 -16.70
C ALA A 234 -31.40 -18.93 -16.45
N ALA A 235 -30.59 -18.31 -17.31
CA ALA A 235 -30.32 -16.88 -17.27
C ALA A 235 -31.60 -16.06 -17.52
N ARG A 236 -32.38 -16.38 -18.55
CA ARG A 236 -33.63 -15.67 -18.83
C ARG A 236 -34.58 -15.72 -17.66
N LYS A 237 -34.86 -16.91 -17.15
CA LYS A 237 -35.79 -17.11 -16.03
C LYS A 237 -35.40 -16.30 -14.81
N LYS A 238 -34.08 -16.23 -14.49
CA LYS A 238 -33.60 -15.54 -13.31
C LYS A 238 -33.50 -14.03 -13.50
N LEU A 239 -33.20 -13.58 -14.72
CA LEU A 239 -32.95 -12.16 -15.04
C LEU A 239 -34.20 -11.47 -15.66
N GLU A 240 -35.36 -12.13 -15.68
CA GLU A 240 -36.58 -11.60 -16.27
C GLU A 240 -36.98 -10.20 -15.75
N LYS A 241 -36.65 -9.91 -14.45
CA LYS A 241 -36.97 -8.65 -13.79
C LYS A 241 -35.77 -7.76 -13.51
N LYS A 242 -34.54 -8.25 -13.69
CA LYS A 242 -33.33 -7.49 -13.39
C LYS A 242 -32.31 -7.63 -14.51
N LYS A 243 -32.12 -6.58 -15.27
CA LYS A 243 -31.08 -6.55 -16.30
C LYS A 243 -29.70 -6.53 -15.65
N PRO A 244 -28.75 -7.35 -16.11
CA PRO A 244 -27.36 -7.24 -15.65
C PRO A 244 -26.71 -5.97 -16.20
N MET A 245 -25.75 -5.44 -15.48
CA MET A 245 -24.92 -4.33 -15.95
C MET A 245 -23.81 -4.81 -16.90
N LEU A 246 -23.45 -6.08 -16.80
CA LEU A 246 -22.38 -6.70 -17.57
C LEU A 246 -22.67 -8.17 -17.80
N TRP A 247 -22.39 -8.63 -19.01
CA TRP A 247 -22.33 -10.04 -19.36
C TRP A 247 -20.86 -10.49 -19.48
N VAL A 248 -20.53 -11.64 -18.89
CA VAL A 248 -19.26 -12.37 -19.15
C VAL A 248 -19.67 -13.71 -19.77
N VAL A 249 -19.27 -13.96 -20.99
CA VAL A 249 -19.76 -15.10 -21.78
C VAL A 249 -18.59 -15.93 -22.29
N THR A 250 -18.62 -17.24 -22.10
CA THR A 250 -17.65 -18.14 -22.72
C THR A 250 -18.05 -18.53 -24.13
N GLU A 251 -17.09 -18.72 -25.02
CA GLU A 251 -17.28 -19.01 -26.44
C GLU A 251 -18.25 -20.19 -26.70
N ALA A 252 -18.17 -21.24 -25.89
CA ALA A 252 -19.03 -22.42 -26.05
C ALA A 252 -20.53 -22.08 -26.12
N LEU A 253 -20.94 -21.01 -25.43
CA LEU A 253 -22.36 -20.60 -25.41
C LEU A 253 -22.73 -19.62 -26.52
N THR A 254 -21.74 -19.03 -27.24
CA THR A 254 -22.03 -18.13 -28.36
C THR A 254 -22.63 -18.84 -29.57
N LYS A 255 -22.49 -20.16 -29.67
CA LYS A 255 -23.03 -21.01 -30.77
C LYS A 255 -24.47 -21.45 -30.54
N GLN A 256 -25.04 -21.18 -29.38
CA GLN A 256 -26.42 -21.53 -29.06
C GLN A 256 -27.39 -20.52 -29.71
N PRO A 257 -28.57 -20.96 -30.20
CA PRO A 257 -29.49 -20.09 -30.92
C PRO A 257 -30.14 -19.03 -30.02
N ASP A 258 -30.28 -19.33 -28.75
CA ASP A 258 -30.89 -18.44 -27.76
C ASP A 258 -29.84 -17.76 -26.88
N GLN A 259 -29.59 -16.49 -27.13
CA GLN A 259 -28.53 -15.74 -26.52
C GLN A 259 -29.06 -14.49 -25.80
N PRO A 260 -29.38 -14.58 -24.48
CA PRO A 260 -30.02 -13.50 -23.74
C PRO A 260 -29.19 -12.19 -23.74
N TRP A 261 -27.87 -12.27 -23.82
CA TRP A 261 -27.00 -11.10 -23.93
C TRP A 261 -27.10 -10.34 -25.26
N ARG A 262 -27.57 -10.98 -26.34
CA ARG A 262 -27.85 -10.31 -27.64
C ARG A 262 -29.14 -9.53 -27.63
N ALA A 263 -30.11 -9.94 -26.81
CA ALA A 263 -31.38 -9.23 -26.70
C ALA A 263 -31.26 -7.87 -26.02
N ASP A 264 -30.23 -7.68 -25.18
CA ASP A 264 -29.99 -6.44 -24.48
C ASP A 264 -28.88 -5.61 -25.15
N LYS A 265 -29.30 -4.76 -26.09
CA LYS A 265 -28.41 -3.93 -26.92
C LYS A 265 -27.61 -2.89 -26.15
N ARG A 266 -27.83 -2.69 -24.86
CA ARG A 266 -27.19 -1.65 -24.05
C ARG A 266 -26.16 -2.19 -23.07
N THR A 267 -26.28 -3.44 -22.67
CA THR A 267 -25.39 -4.04 -21.68
C THR A 267 -24.08 -4.48 -22.33
N PRO A 268 -22.93 -4.06 -21.80
CA PRO A 268 -21.63 -4.51 -22.29
C PRO A 268 -21.46 -6.03 -22.14
N VAL A 269 -20.66 -6.61 -23.03
CA VAL A 269 -20.37 -8.05 -23.05
C VAL A 269 -18.86 -8.25 -23.06
N ILE A 270 -18.33 -9.03 -22.13
CA ILE A 270 -16.98 -9.59 -22.21
C ILE A 270 -17.11 -11.01 -22.75
N LEU A 271 -16.51 -11.26 -23.90
CA LEU A 271 -16.43 -12.58 -24.49
C LEU A 271 -15.08 -13.21 -24.20
N LEU A 272 -15.10 -14.40 -23.59
CA LEU A 272 -13.91 -15.21 -23.33
C LEU A 272 -13.75 -16.22 -24.46
N SER A 273 -12.78 -15.99 -25.37
CA SER A 273 -12.59 -16.82 -26.55
C SER A 273 -11.12 -16.83 -26.98
N ASN A 274 -10.69 -17.98 -27.53
CA ASN A 274 -9.38 -18.13 -28.19
C ASN A 274 -9.46 -17.99 -29.71
N GLN A 275 -10.65 -17.76 -30.25
CA GLN A 275 -10.80 -17.52 -31.69
C GLN A 275 -10.38 -16.10 -32.06
N PRO A 276 -9.76 -15.92 -33.24
CA PRO A 276 -9.46 -14.58 -33.73
C PRO A 276 -10.76 -13.79 -33.94
N GLU A 277 -10.66 -12.49 -33.72
CA GLU A 277 -11.80 -11.55 -33.78
C GLU A 277 -12.58 -11.62 -35.10
N SER A 278 -11.88 -11.99 -36.19
CA SER A 278 -12.47 -12.18 -37.52
C SER A 278 -13.44 -13.36 -37.66
N GLU A 279 -13.32 -14.35 -36.78
CA GLU A 279 -14.18 -15.55 -36.78
C GLU A 279 -15.35 -15.47 -35.83
N ILE A 280 -15.35 -14.43 -34.96
CA ILE A 280 -16.40 -14.22 -33.98
C ILE A 280 -17.53 -13.42 -34.61
N THR A 281 -18.60 -14.09 -34.99
CA THR A 281 -19.81 -13.44 -35.51
C THR A 281 -20.61 -12.83 -34.36
N ILE A 282 -20.18 -11.64 -33.91
CA ILE A 282 -21.00 -10.83 -33.02
C ILE A 282 -21.71 -9.80 -33.89
N GLU A 283 -23.01 -9.88 -33.96
CA GLU A 283 -23.80 -8.89 -34.69
C GLU A 283 -23.51 -7.49 -34.12
N LYS A 284 -23.22 -6.52 -34.99
CA LYS A 284 -22.90 -5.12 -34.70
C LYS A 284 -23.95 -4.37 -33.85
N ASN A 285 -25.00 -5.03 -33.40
CA ASN A 285 -26.11 -4.45 -32.66
C ASN A 285 -26.05 -4.68 -31.14
N THR A 286 -25.00 -5.32 -30.61
CA THR A 286 -24.77 -5.46 -29.16
C THR A 286 -24.01 -4.25 -28.61
N GLY A 287 -24.16 -4.00 -27.32
CA GLY A 287 -23.38 -2.97 -26.64
C GLY A 287 -21.86 -3.16 -26.81
N LYS A 288 -21.05 -2.41 -26.10
CA LYS A 288 -19.59 -2.56 -26.17
C LYS A 288 -19.20 -4.02 -25.90
N VAL A 289 -18.53 -4.65 -26.87
CA VAL A 289 -18.01 -6.03 -26.73
C VAL A 289 -16.49 -5.96 -26.59
N ILE A 290 -15.98 -6.64 -25.57
CA ILE A 290 -14.55 -6.81 -25.32
C ILE A 290 -14.25 -8.31 -25.42
N ILE A 291 -13.26 -8.69 -26.23
CA ILE A 291 -12.84 -10.08 -26.37
C ILE A 291 -11.55 -10.29 -25.60
N LEU A 292 -11.52 -11.29 -24.73
CA LEU A 292 -10.36 -11.66 -23.94
C LEU A 292 -9.96 -13.12 -24.21
N PRO A 293 -8.67 -13.45 -24.30
CA PRO A 293 -8.19 -14.81 -24.52
C PRO A 293 -8.44 -15.71 -23.30
N VAL A 294 -8.59 -17.00 -23.53
CA VAL A 294 -8.71 -18.03 -22.50
C VAL A 294 -7.40 -18.83 -22.43
N PRO A 295 -6.82 -19.09 -21.24
CA PRO A 295 -7.28 -18.66 -19.91
C PRO A 295 -7.09 -17.17 -19.67
N VAL A 296 -8.11 -16.51 -19.11
CA VAL A 296 -8.03 -15.09 -18.77
C VAL A 296 -7.33 -14.89 -17.44
N LEU A 297 -6.34 -13.99 -17.40
CA LEU A 297 -5.71 -13.58 -16.15
C LEU A 297 -6.68 -12.75 -15.30
N PRO A 298 -6.73 -12.95 -13.97
CA PRO A 298 -7.65 -12.23 -13.08
C PRO A 298 -7.58 -10.70 -13.23
N GLU A 299 -6.38 -10.15 -13.38
CA GLU A 299 -6.16 -8.70 -13.55
C GLU A 299 -6.70 -8.20 -14.89
N THR A 300 -6.49 -8.96 -15.98
CA THR A 300 -6.99 -8.60 -17.31
C THR A 300 -8.52 -8.56 -17.32
N LEU A 301 -9.16 -9.52 -16.67
CA LEU A 301 -10.62 -9.53 -16.57
C LEU A 301 -11.15 -8.37 -15.72
N ARG A 302 -10.52 -8.05 -14.60
CA ARG A 302 -10.92 -6.92 -13.76
C ARG A 302 -10.78 -5.57 -14.46
N ASN A 303 -9.71 -5.40 -15.24
CA ASN A 303 -9.47 -4.15 -15.98
C ASN A 303 -10.38 -3.95 -17.18
N ALA A 304 -11.04 -5.00 -17.64
CA ALA A 304 -12.00 -4.96 -18.75
C ALA A 304 -13.44 -4.60 -18.30
N VAL A 305 -13.72 -4.68 -16.99
CA VAL A 305 -15.03 -4.35 -16.37
C VAL A 305 -15.06 -2.88 -15.98
#